data_6c6345eebef0564a70b7dde34867b188
#
_entry.id   6c6345eebef0564a70b7dde34867b188
#
_cell.length_a   1.000
_cell.length_b   1.000
_cell.length_c   1.000
_cell.angle_alpha   90.00
_cell.angle_beta   90.00
_cell.angle_gamma   90.00
#
_symmetry.space_group_name_H-M   'P 1'
#
loop_
_entity.id
_entity.type
_entity.pdbx_description
1 polymer ?
#
loop_
_entity_poly.entity_id
_entity_poly.type
_entity_poly.pdbx_seq_one_letter_code
_entity_poly.pdbx_strand_id
1 'polypeptide(L)' 'MTMMEIYVDMVLNEILVRHRKEQLVTAINEALDNKDQDAFMKYSSELNTLEDTHGV' A
#
# COMPACT_ATOMS: atom_id res chain seq x y z
N MET A 1 4.91 28.55 2.90
CA MET A 1 4.65 27.36 2.08
C MET A 1 4.25 27.77 0.67
N THR A 2 5.02 27.35 -0.29
CA THR A 2 4.73 27.63 -1.69
C THR A 2 3.85 26.52 -2.27
N MET A 3 3.10 26.86 -3.32
CA MET A 3 2.28 25.87 -4.03
C MET A 3 3.09 24.68 -4.54
N MET A 4 4.35 24.90 -4.85
CA MET A 4 5.24 23.85 -5.34
C MET A 4 5.52 22.78 -4.30
N GLU A 5 5.65 23.16 -3.03
CA GLU A 5 5.89 22.20 -1.96
C GLU A 5 4.72 21.26 -1.75
N ILE A 6 3.50 21.79 -1.81
CA ILE A 6 2.29 20.99 -1.70
C ILE A 6 2.21 19.97 -2.85
N TYR A 7 2.58 20.39 -4.03
CA TYR A 7 2.53 19.55 -5.23
C TYR A 7 3.55 18.40 -5.15
N VAL A 8 4.76 18.72 -4.69
CA VAL A 8 5.82 17.72 -4.52
C VAL A 8 5.44 16.69 -3.47
N ASP A 9 4.86 17.11 -2.35
CA ASP A 9 4.41 16.21 -1.31
C ASP A 9 3.33 15.25 -1.82
N MET A 10 2.40 15.73 -2.64
CA MET A 10 1.36 14.91 -3.23
C MET A 10 1.95 13.83 -4.13
N VAL A 11 2.88 14.19 -4.99
CA VAL A 11 3.52 13.25 -5.90
C VAL A 11 4.35 12.21 -5.14
N LEU A 12 5.10 12.65 -4.14
CA LEU A 12 5.88 11.74 -3.30
C LEU A 12 4.99 10.74 -2.56
N ASN A 13 3.87 11.23 -2.02
CA ASN A 13 2.91 10.38 -1.33
C ASN A 13 2.35 9.31 -2.26
N GLU A 14 2.01 9.65 -3.49
CA GLU A 14 1.49 8.69 -4.47
C GLU A 14 2.53 7.60 -4.78
N ILE A 15 3.79 7.99 -4.95
CA ILE A 15 4.87 7.04 -5.22
C ILE A 15 5.06 6.10 -4.03
N LEU A 16 5.07 6.62 -2.82
CA LEU A 16 5.25 5.83 -1.60
C LEU A 16 4.09 4.84 -1.40
N VAL A 17 2.86 5.29 -1.62
CA VAL A 17 1.68 4.44 -1.50
C VAL A 17 1.71 3.33 -2.54
N ARG A 18 2.06 3.65 -3.77
CA ARG A 18 2.16 2.65 -4.83
C ARG A 18 3.22 1.61 -4.49
N HIS A 19 4.36 2.04 -3.99
CA HIS A 19 5.44 1.13 -3.58
C HIS A 19 4.98 0.22 -2.44
N ARG A 20 4.30 0.77 -1.44
CA ARG A 20 3.76 -0.01 -0.32
C ARG A 20 2.74 -1.04 -0.81
N LYS A 21 1.88 -0.63 -1.74
CA LYS A 21 0.88 -1.52 -2.32
C LYS A 21 1.54 -2.69 -3.05
N GLU A 22 2.59 -2.43 -3.82
CA GLU A 22 3.33 -3.48 -4.50
C GLU A 22 3.97 -4.45 -3.51
N GLN A 23 4.55 -3.93 -2.43
CA GLN A 23 5.14 -4.77 -1.39
C GLN A 23 4.08 -5.66 -0.73
N LEU A 24 2.91 -5.11 -0.46
CA LEU A 24 1.81 -5.88 0.13
C LEU A 24 1.31 -6.98 -0.80
N VAL A 25 1.18 -6.70 -2.09
CA VAL A 25 0.78 -7.71 -3.08
C VAL A 25 1.81 -8.84 -3.12
N THR A 26 3.10 -8.51 -3.13
CA THR A 26 4.16 -9.51 -3.09
C THR A 26 4.09 -10.36 -1.82
N ALA A 27 3.88 -9.73 -0.68
CA ALA A 27 3.77 -10.43 0.60
C ALA A 27 2.53 -11.34 0.63
N ILE A 28 1.42 -10.90 0.06
CA ILE A 28 0.20 -11.70 -0.04
C ILE A 28 0.46 -12.94 -0.91
N ASN A 29 1.12 -12.77 -2.04
CA ASN A 29 1.46 -13.89 -2.92
C ASN A 29 2.37 -14.89 -2.23
N GLU A 30 3.37 -14.43 -1.50
CA GLU A 30 4.25 -15.29 -0.71
C GLU A 30 3.49 -16.04 0.39
N ALA A 31 2.58 -15.36 1.06
CA ALA A 31 1.74 -15.99 2.08
C ALA A 31 0.88 -17.10 1.48
N LEU A 32 0.34 -16.89 0.28
CA LEU A 32 -0.43 -17.91 -0.43
C LEU A 32 0.45 -19.11 -0.78
N ASP A 33 1.65 -18.87 -1.29
CA ASP A 33 2.59 -19.94 -1.64
C ASP A 33 2.99 -20.77 -0.42
N ASN A 34 3.17 -20.12 0.72
CA ASN A 34 3.53 -20.76 1.97
C ASN A 34 2.34 -21.31 2.74
N LYS A 35 1.12 -21.09 2.24
CA LYS A 35 -0.13 -21.44 2.91
C LYS A 35 -0.23 -20.81 4.30
N ASP A 36 0.28 -19.59 4.43
CA ASP A 36 0.27 -18.83 5.67
C ASP A 36 -0.99 -17.97 5.71
N GLN A 37 -2.06 -18.53 6.27
CA GLN A 37 -3.36 -17.89 6.31
C GLN A 37 -3.34 -16.61 7.17
N ASP A 38 -2.63 -16.62 8.28
CA ASP A 38 -2.55 -15.46 9.16
C ASP A 38 -1.88 -14.29 8.48
N ALA A 39 -0.75 -14.53 7.81
CA ALA A 39 -0.06 -13.49 7.06
C ALA A 39 -0.90 -12.99 5.91
N PHE A 40 -1.57 -13.88 5.19
CA PHE A 40 -2.47 -13.51 4.10
C PHE A 40 -3.57 -12.56 4.58
N MET A 41 -4.24 -12.89 5.67
CA MET A 41 -5.30 -12.05 6.23
C MET A 41 -4.78 -10.71 6.70
N LYS A 42 -3.62 -10.70 7.34
CA LYS A 42 -3.00 -9.47 7.84
C LYS A 42 -2.67 -8.51 6.69
N TYR A 43 -1.99 -9.00 5.66
CA TYR A 43 -1.58 -8.17 4.55
C TYR A 43 -2.76 -7.75 3.67
N SER A 44 -3.75 -8.62 3.51
CA SER A 44 -4.98 -8.26 2.79
C SER A 44 -5.74 -7.14 3.50
N SER A 45 -5.81 -7.19 4.82
CA SER A 45 -6.43 -6.14 5.62
C SER A 45 -5.69 -4.82 5.48
N GLU A 46 -4.37 -4.85 5.51
CA GLU A 46 -3.55 -3.65 5.30
C GLU A 46 -3.77 -3.06 3.91
N LEU A 47 -3.83 -3.91 2.90
CA LEU A 47 -4.07 -3.46 1.54
C LEU A 47 -5.44 -2.79 1.40
N ASN A 48 -6.46 -3.37 1.99
CA ASN A 48 -7.80 -2.79 1.98
C ASN A 48 -7.82 -1.43 2.66
N THR A 49 -7.16 -1.30 3.80
CA THR A 49 -7.07 -0.04 4.53
C THR A 49 -6.37 1.02 3.67
N LEU A 50 -5.31 0.63 2.97
CA LEU A 50 -4.56 1.52 2.11
C LEU A 50 -5.42 2.01 0.93
N GLU A 51 -6.16 1.10 0.31
CA GLU A 51 -7.06 1.43 -0.79
C GLU A 51 -8.21 2.32 -0.35
N ASP A 52 -8.79 2.07 0.81
CA ASP A 52 -9.85 2.90 1.38
C ASP A 52 -9.38 4.31 1.63
N THR A 53 -8.16 4.47 2.15
CA THR A 53 -7.59 5.79 2.41
C THR A 53 -7.34 6.56 1.13
N HIS A 54 -7.02 5.86 0.05
CA HIS A 54 -6.65 6.46 -1.24
C HIS A 54 -7.77 6.46 -2.25
N GLY A 55 -8.76 5.62 -2.09
CA GLY A 55 -9.80 5.42 -3.07
C GLY A 55 -10.90 6.48 -3.05
N VAL A 56 -10.75 7.48 -2.21
CA VAL A 56 -11.78 8.52 -2.05
C VAL A 56 -11.56 9.69 -3.02
#